data_db3dadf606d6944da7f82b637b3ac9f3
#
_entry.id   db3dadf606d6944da7f82b637b3ac9f3
#
_cell.length_a   1.000
_cell.length_b   1.000
_cell.length_c   1.000
_cell.angle_alpha   90.00
_cell.angle_beta   90.00
_cell.angle_gamma   90.00
#
_symmetry.space_group_name_H-M   'P 1'
#
loop_
_entity.id
_entity.type
_entity.pdbx_description
1 polymer ?
#
loop_
_entity_poly.entity_id
_entity_poly.type
_entity_poly.pdbx_seq_one_letter_code
_entity_poly.pdbx_strand_id
1 'polypeptide(L)'
;MTTIFLFDNQAAAATLAASSTASASMGVANLVNPQRSKFHRSTAGTSCTYNVTLPAARGADYLRLLDLNLSTAGQIRVQSWADSLGGSTPGVDITVSPSLYIKNDGTAVRWGEGAWGDGTWGVATATQYNVRNATLVPLGSVRTEKYWRITLTDVAGTYQQCGGLFLGLAFRLTYGIGYGWTMRRESRTPEEEALGGQIYSQPRDGRLLLDLRALEDAAHLTDQLPVLREALQ
;
A
#
# COMPACT_ATOMS: atom_id res chain seq x y z
N MET A 1 -3.97 16.26 9.64
CA MET A 1 -3.83 14.94 8.94
C MET A 1 -2.54 15.02 8.14
N THR A 2 -1.56 14.21 8.41
CA THR A 2 -0.26 14.24 7.71
C THR A 2 -0.36 13.46 6.41
N THR A 3 0.02 14.07 5.29
CA THR A 3 0.11 13.38 4.00
C THR A 3 1.44 12.65 3.90
N ILE A 4 1.40 11.39 3.48
CA ILE A 4 2.57 10.52 3.38
C ILE A 4 2.68 10.03 1.93
N PHE A 5 3.84 10.23 1.32
CA PHE A 5 4.21 9.68 0.02
C PHE A 5 5.18 8.53 0.23
N LEU A 6 4.83 7.35 -0.26
CA LEU A 6 5.71 6.18 -0.23
C LEU A 6 6.52 6.14 -1.53
N PHE A 7 7.81 5.98 -1.42
CA PHE A 7 8.73 5.89 -2.54
C PHE A 7 9.81 4.84 -2.27
N ASP A 8 10.55 4.43 -3.29
CA ASP A 8 11.60 3.41 -3.23
C ASP A 8 11.08 2.07 -2.67
N ASN A 9 10.19 1.41 -3.44
CA ASN A 9 9.69 0.09 -3.05
C ASN A 9 10.78 -0.98 -3.15
N GLN A 10 11.50 -1.21 -2.10
CA GLN A 10 12.59 -2.19 -2.01
C GLN A 10 12.10 -3.64 -2.15
N ALA A 11 10.83 -3.90 -1.83
CA ALA A 11 10.23 -5.22 -2.01
C ALA A 11 10.21 -5.64 -3.49
N ALA A 12 10.23 -4.69 -4.43
CA ALA A 12 10.25 -4.99 -5.87
C ALA A 12 11.52 -5.74 -6.31
N ALA A 13 12.65 -5.49 -5.66
CA ALA A 13 13.93 -6.15 -5.93
C ALA A 13 14.22 -7.31 -4.97
N ALA A 14 13.31 -7.60 -4.01
CA ALA A 14 13.52 -8.61 -2.98
C ALA A 14 13.21 -10.02 -3.48
N THR A 15 13.84 -11.00 -2.84
CA THR A 15 13.41 -12.39 -2.91
C THR A 15 12.23 -12.59 -1.96
N LEU A 16 11.09 -12.98 -2.51
CA LEU A 16 9.85 -13.19 -1.76
C LEU A 16 9.56 -14.68 -1.62
N ALA A 17 9.15 -15.10 -0.42
CA ALA A 17 8.64 -16.43 -0.17
C ALA A 17 7.38 -16.35 0.70
N ALA A 18 6.43 -17.24 0.47
CA ALA A 18 5.23 -17.38 1.29
C ALA A 18 5.18 -18.76 1.94
N SER A 19 4.59 -18.87 3.12
CA SER A 19 4.43 -20.15 3.83
C SER A 19 3.51 -21.11 3.08
N SER A 20 2.58 -20.58 2.28
CA SER A 20 1.67 -21.38 1.43
C SER A 20 1.16 -20.54 0.27
N THR A 21 0.78 -21.20 -0.83
CA THR A 21 0.25 -20.56 -2.04
C THR A 21 -0.86 -21.44 -2.61
N ALA A 22 -2.03 -20.87 -2.87
CA ALA A 22 -3.20 -21.62 -3.33
C ALA A 22 -3.04 -22.17 -4.76
N SER A 23 -2.40 -21.40 -5.64
CA SER A 23 -2.11 -21.82 -7.03
C SER A 23 -0.95 -21.02 -7.62
N ALA A 24 -0.37 -21.48 -8.70
CA ALA A 24 0.73 -20.78 -9.39
C ALA A 24 0.33 -19.38 -9.88
N SER A 25 -0.93 -19.20 -10.32
CA SER A 25 -1.44 -17.89 -10.74
C SER A 25 -1.60 -16.88 -9.59
N MET A 26 -1.69 -17.38 -8.35
CA MET A 26 -1.79 -16.59 -7.12
C MET A 26 -0.48 -16.61 -6.33
N GLY A 27 0.65 -16.66 -7.02
CA GLY A 27 1.99 -16.77 -6.45
C GLY A 27 2.43 -15.52 -5.69
N VAL A 28 3.43 -15.68 -4.84
CA VAL A 28 3.99 -14.61 -3.99
C VAL A 28 4.59 -13.45 -4.81
N ALA A 29 5.05 -13.69 -6.03
CA ALA A 29 5.54 -12.65 -6.94
C ALA A 29 4.46 -11.60 -7.29
N ASN A 30 3.19 -11.93 -7.13
CA ASN A 30 2.10 -10.99 -7.33
C ASN A 30 2.09 -9.84 -6.32
N LEU A 31 2.75 -9.99 -5.17
CA LEU A 31 2.83 -8.93 -4.14
C LEU A 31 3.56 -7.65 -4.61
N VAL A 32 4.41 -7.78 -5.61
CA VAL A 32 5.15 -6.64 -6.19
C VAL A 32 4.76 -6.35 -7.64
N ASN A 33 3.71 -7.02 -8.13
CA ASN A 33 3.20 -6.81 -9.47
C ASN A 33 2.39 -5.50 -9.51
N PRO A 34 2.66 -4.57 -10.45
CA PRO A 34 1.90 -3.33 -10.56
C PRO A 34 0.44 -3.54 -11.01
N GLN A 35 0.12 -4.70 -11.54
CA GLN A 35 -1.21 -5.05 -11.99
C GLN A 35 -2.12 -5.40 -10.80
N ARG A 36 -3.03 -4.52 -10.43
CA ARG A 36 -3.91 -4.67 -9.26
C ARG A 36 -4.87 -5.87 -9.28
N SER A 37 -5.09 -6.49 -10.44
CA SER A 37 -5.86 -7.73 -10.53
C SER A 37 -5.07 -8.96 -10.08
N LYS A 38 -3.76 -8.83 -9.90
CA LYS A 38 -2.89 -9.89 -9.40
C LYS A 38 -2.76 -9.78 -7.88
N PHE A 39 -2.90 -10.90 -7.21
CA PHE A 39 -2.77 -10.99 -5.76
C PHE A 39 -2.16 -12.35 -5.39
N HIS A 40 -1.57 -12.40 -4.22
CA HIS A 40 -1.20 -13.66 -3.57
C HIS A 40 -2.36 -14.16 -2.72
N ARG A 41 -2.57 -15.47 -2.74
CA ARG A 41 -3.53 -16.17 -1.88
C ARG A 41 -2.88 -17.39 -1.27
N SER A 42 -3.01 -17.56 0.04
CA SER A 42 -2.58 -18.77 0.74
C SER A 42 -3.52 -19.95 0.43
N THR A 43 -3.09 -21.17 0.69
CA THR A 43 -4.00 -22.31 0.89
C THR A 43 -4.93 -22.02 2.08
N ALA A 44 -5.91 -22.91 2.28
CA ALA A 44 -6.80 -22.79 3.45
C ALA A 44 -5.98 -22.73 4.75
N GLY A 45 -6.36 -21.81 5.64
CA GLY A 45 -5.69 -21.62 6.92
C GLY A 45 -5.89 -20.22 7.49
N THR A 46 -5.71 -20.12 8.80
CA THR A 46 -5.90 -18.88 9.57
C THR A 46 -4.65 -17.99 9.60
N SER A 47 -3.54 -18.42 9.01
CA SER A 47 -2.28 -17.68 8.99
C SER A 47 -1.52 -17.85 7.69
N CYS A 48 -0.85 -16.80 7.26
CA CYS A 48 0.11 -16.81 6.16
C CYS A 48 1.31 -15.93 6.51
N THR A 49 2.51 -16.44 6.25
CA THR A 49 3.75 -15.72 6.51
C THR A 49 4.46 -15.41 5.20
N TYR A 50 4.85 -14.16 5.02
CA TYR A 50 5.71 -13.69 3.93
C TYR A 50 7.11 -13.43 4.46
N ASN A 51 8.10 -14.04 3.84
CA ASN A 51 9.50 -13.74 4.05
C ASN A 51 10.01 -12.90 2.89
N VAL A 52 10.62 -11.77 3.22
CA VAL A 52 11.17 -10.79 2.27
C VAL A 52 12.66 -10.67 2.54
N THR A 53 13.49 -11.03 1.57
CA THR A 53 14.95 -10.91 1.66
C THR A 53 15.40 -9.87 0.66
N LEU A 54 15.86 -8.73 1.16
CA LEU A 54 16.40 -7.65 0.33
C LEU A 54 17.78 -8.06 -0.22
N PRO A 55 18.17 -7.62 -1.43
CA PRO A 55 19.50 -7.90 -1.98
C PRO A 55 20.62 -7.29 -1.13
N ALA A 56 20.35 -6.12 -0.54
CA ALA A 56 21.23 -5.44 0.40
C ALA A 56 20.40 -4.82 1.53
N ALA A 57 21.02 -4.54 2.67
CA ALA A 57 20.41 -3.76 3.74
C ALA A 57 20.15 -2.33 3.23
N ARG A 58 18.91 -1.88 3.30
CA ARG A 58 18.48 -0.54 2.89
C ARG A 58 17.51 0.04 3.90
N GLY A 59 17.47 1.38 3.95
CA GLY A 59 16.58 2.09 4.86
C GLY A 59 15.10 1.91 4.48
N ALA A 60 14.28 1.52 5.44
CA ALA A 60 12.82 1.51 5.33
C ALA A 60 12.22 2.07 6.62
N ASP A 61 11.20 2.91 6.53
CA ASP A 61 10.46 3.44 7.66
C ASP A 61 8.97 3.13 7.61
N TYR A 62 8.50 2.58 6.49
CA TYR A 62 7.12 2.14 6.29
C TYR A 62 7.02 0.81 5.56
N LEU A 63 6.02 0.05 5.99
CA LEU A 63 5.51 -1.10 5.28
C LEU A 63 4.04 -0.83 4.94
N ARG A 64 3.62 -1.12 3.72
CA ARG A 64 2.23 -1.05 3.29
C ARG A 64 1.80 -2.35 2.65
N LEU A 65 0.65 -2.84 3.08
CA LEU A 65 -0.03 -4.00 2.51
C LEU A 65 -1.32 -3.55 1.85
N LEU A 66 -1.62 -4.10 0.69
CA LEU A 66 -2.78 -3.75 -0.12
C LEU A 66 -3.70 -4.96 -0.32
N ASP A 67 -4.99 -4.68 -0.50
CA ASP A 67 -6.00 -5.67 -0.88
C ASP A 67 -6.02 -6.90 0.04
N LEU A 68 -5.93 -6.65 1.35
CA LEU A 68 -6.04 -7.69 2.39
C LEU A 68 -7.48 -8.16 2.55
N ASN A 69 -7.68 -9.44 2.85
CA ASN A 69 -8.98 -10.02 3.20
C ASN A 69 -9.17 -10.25 4.70
N LEU A 70 -8.33 -9.64 5.55
CA LEU A 70 -8.40 -9.80 7.00
C LEU A 70 -9.70 -9.20 7.56
N SER A 71 -10.26 -9.88 8.56
CA SER A 71 -11.37 -9.37 9.35
C SER A 71 -10.93 -8.32 10.37
N THR A 72 -11.87 -7.75 11.12
CA THR A 72 -11.58 -6.82 12.22
C THR A 72 -10.75 -7.44 13.35
N ALA A 73 -10.81 -8.78 13.50
CA ALA A 73 -10.03 -9.53 14.48
C ALA A 73 -8.65 -9.96 13.93
N GLY A 74 -8.40 -9.71 12.64
CA GLY A 74 -7.13 -10.03 11.99
C GLY A 74 -5.97 -9.26 12.60
N GLN A 75 -4.77 -9.81 12.47
CA GLN A 75 -3.54 -9.19 12.93
C GLN A 75 -2.46 -9.29 11.86
N ILE A 76 -1.61 -8.27 11.83
CA ILE A 76 -0.43 -8.17 10.98
C ILE A 76 0.77 -8.00 11.90
N ARG A 77 1.65 -9.01 11.95
CA ARG A 77 2.93 -8.91 12.67
C ARG A 77 4.06 -8.70 11.68
N VAL A 78 4.88 -7.70 11.94
CA VAL A 78 6.06 -7.35 11.14
C VAL A 78 7.30 -7.51 11.98
N GLN A 79 8.23 -8.30 11.50
CA GLN A 79 9.51 -8.55 12.14
C GLN A 79 10.65 -8.34 11.15
N SER A 80 11.81 -7.87 11.64
CA SER A 80 13.01 -7.72 10.82
C SER A 80 14.27 -8.17 11.53
N TRP A 81 15.29 -8.56 10.75
CA TRP A 81 16.60 -8.98 11.25
C TRP A 81 17.69 -8.49 10.30
N ALA A 82 18.86 -8.20 10.87
CA ALA A 82 20.02 -7.79 10.10
C ALA A 82 20.78 -8.99 9.50
N ASP A 83 20.85 -10.09 10.24
CA ASP A 83 21.71 -11.26 9.99
C ASP A 83 21.00 -12.41 9.26
N SER A 84 19.84 -12.84 9.76
CA SER A 84 19.09 -13.96 9.17
C SER A 84 17.62 -13.93 9.57
N LEU A 85 16.76 -14.58 8.78
CA LEU A 85 15.35 -14.74 9.13
C LEU A 85 15.16 -15.57 10.39
N GLY A 86 14.61 -14.95 11.44
CA GLY A 86 14.39 -15.59 12.72
C GLY A 86 15.63 -15.68 13.60
N GLY A 87 16.61 -14.80 13.35
CA GLY A 87 17.78 -14.61 14.20
C GLY A 87 17.42 -14.23 15.65
N SER A 88 18.45 -14.01 16.48
CA SER A 88 18.30 -13.94 17.94
C SER A 88 17.34 -12.83 18.41
N THR A 89 17.49 -11.63 17.89
CA THR A 89 16.66 -10.48 18.31
C THR A 89 16.19 -9.72 17.07
N PRO A 90 14.86 -9.57 16.89
CA PRO A 90 14.35 -8.76 15.79
C PRO A 90 14.66 -7.28 16.01
N GLY A 91 15.09 -6.59 14.96
CA GLY A 91 15.24 -5.12 14.97
C GLY A 91 13.89 -4.41 15.01
N VAL A 92 12.88 -5.03 14.41
CA VAL A 92 11.46 -4.65 14.48
C VAL A 92 10.66 -5.85 14.93
N ASP A 93 9.70 -5.66 15.81
CA ASP A 93 8.65 -6.62 16.14
C ASP A 93 7.39 -5.84 16.51
N ILE A 94 6.53 -5.63 15.52
CA ILE A 94 5.34 -4.81 15.65
C ILE A 94 4.13 -5.65 15.24
N THR A 95 3.07 -5.59 16.03
CA THR A 95 1.76 -6.18 15.69
C THR A 95 0.74 -5.06 15.59
N VAL A 96 0.03 -5.03 14.46
CA VAL A 96 -1.03 -4.05 14.19
C VAL A 96 -2.30 -4.74 13.72
N SER A 97 -3.44 -4.12 13.99
CA SER A 97 -4.71 -4.51 13.38
C SER A 97 -4.81 -3.95 11.96
N PRO A 98 -5.47 -4.65 11.02
CA PRO A 98 -5.66 -4.14 9.68
C PRO A 98 -6.48 -2.85 9.69
N SER A 99 -6.09 -1.88 8.85
CA SER A 99 -6.89 -0.69 8.62
C SER A 99 -8.05 -1.05 7.70
N LEU A 100 -9.24 -1.20 8.25
CA LEU A 100 -10.43 -1.53 7.50
C LEU A 100 -11.08 -0.24 6.99
N TYR A 101 -11.26 -0.14 5.67
CA TYR A 101 -12.20 0.80 5.11
C TYR A 101 -13.60 0.21 5.26
N ILE A 102 -14.38 0.75 6.18
CA ILE A 102 -15.79 0.44 6.28
C ILE A 102 -16.49 1.23 5.18
N LYS A 103 -16.95 0.56 4.13
CA LYS A 103 -17.87 1.17 3.19
C LYS A 103 -19.23 1.22 3.88
N ASN A 104 -19.81 2.41 3.95
CA ASN A 104 -21.22 2.55 4.30
C ASN A 104 -22.02 1.65 3.35
N ASP A 105 -22.79 0.69 3.86
CA ASP A 105 -23.46 -0.37 3.10
C ASP A 105 -24.68 0.11 2.30
N GLY A 106 -24.78 1.43 2.15
CA GLY A 106 -25.91 2.01 1.40
C GLY A 106 -27.24 1.96 2.12
N THR A 107 -27.30 1.58 3.41
CA THR A 107 -28.37 2.06 4.29
C THR A 107 -28.12 3.55 4.49
N ALA A 108 -28.32 4.26 3.40
CA ALA A 108 -28.18 5.70 3.38
C ALA A 108 -29.16 6.25 4.39
N VAL A 109 -28.62 6.85 5.44
CA VAL A 109 -29.33 7.89 6.12
C VAL A 109 -29.62 8.93 5.05
N ARG A 110 -30.86 9.03 4.58
CA ARG A 110 -31.25 10.03 3.58
C ARG A 110 -30.91 11.39 4.14
N TRP A 111 -30.57 12.33 3.26
CA TRP A 111 -30.43 13.71 3.62
C TRP A 111 -31.65 14.14 4.46
N GLY A 112 -31.42 14.48 5.74
CA GLY A 112 -32.45 14.89 6.67
C GLY A 112 -32.95 13.83 7.68
N GLU A 113 -32.42 12.61 7.66
CA GLU A 113 -32.81 11.52 8.60
C GLU A 113 -31.89 11.36 9.82
N GLY A 114 -30.91 12.21 10.03
CA GLY A 114 -30.02 12.19 11.20
C GLY A 114 -30.04 13.52 11.97
N ALA A 115 -29.82 13.48 13.28
CA ALA A 115 -29.64 14.67 14.07
C ALA A 115 -28.26 15.29 13.82
N TRP A 116 -28.20 16.61 13.63
CA TRP A 116 -26.94 17.34 13.51
C TRP A 116 -26.18 17.24 14.85
N GLY A 117 -24.97 16.67 14.82
CA GLY A 117 -24.06 16.66 15.96
C GLY A 117 -24.05 15.39 16.80
N ASP A 118 -24.85 14.38 16.52
CA ASP A 118 -24.85 13.09 17.23
C ASP A 118 -23.78 12.08 16.71
N GLY A 119 -22.99 12.48 15.72
CA GLY A 119 -21.96 11.60 15.12
C GLY A 119 -22.52 10.49 14.25
N THR A 120 -23.83 10.40 14.05
CA THR A 120 -24.49 9.31 13.29
C THR A 120 -24.55 9.55 11.79
N TRP A 121 -24.09 10.71 11.31
CA TRP A 121 -23.94 10.97 9.88
C TRP A 121 -22.95 9.99 9.24
N GLY A 122 -23.51 8.97 8.58
CA GLY A 122 -22.71 7.97 7.88
C GLY A 122 -22.27 6.76 8.72
N VAL A 123 -22.73 6.61 9.94
CA VAL A 123 -22.54 5.37 10.72
C VAL A 123 -23.70 4.42 10.41
N ALA A 124 -23.69 3.85 9.24
CA ALA A 124 -24.45 2.62 9.00
C ALA A 124 -23.77 1.49 9.77
N THR A 125 -24.57 0.59 10.32
CA THR A 125 -24.10 -0.68 10.89
C THR A 125 -23.21 -1.35 9.83
N ALA A 126 -21.92 -1.43 10.13
CA ALA A 126 -20.93 -1.86 9.17
C ALA A 126 -21.14 -3.32 8.78
N THR A 127 -21.82 -3.56 7.69
CA THR A 127 -21.73 -4.85 7.01
C THR A 127 -20.38 -4.88 6.28
N GLN A 128 -19.54 -5.85 6.60
CA GLN A 128 -18.24 -6.01 5.98
C GLN A 128 -18.38 -6.29 4.50
N TYR A 129 -18.33 -5.26 3.68
CA TYR A 129 -18.05 -5.46 2.27
C TYR A 129 -16.52 -5.62 2.09
N ASN A 130 -16.11 -6.49 1.17
CA ASN A 130 -14.74 -6.67 0.69
C ASN A 130 -14.18 -5.38 0.08
N VAL A 131 -13.99 -4.37 0.91
CA VAL A 131 -13.28 -3.18 0.52
C VAL A 131 -11.81 -3.51 0.54
N ARG A 132 -11.09 -3.16 -0.50
CA ARG A 132 -9.65 -3.31 -0.62
C ARG A 132 -8.97 -2.69 0.58
N ASN A 133 -8.62 -3.50 1.55
CA ASN A 133 -7.98 -3.05 2.77
C ASN A 133 -6.53 -2.70 2.47
N ALA A 134 -6.14 -1.49 2.78
CA ALA A 134 -4.76 -1.06 2.73
C ALA A 134 -4.30 -0.73 4.14
N THR A 135 -3.34 -1.47 4.65
CA THR A 135 -2.76 -1.20 5.97
C THR A 135 -1.37 -0.61 5.81
N LEU A 136 -1.16 0.54 6.45
CA LEU A 136 0.11 1.21 6.54
C LEU A 136 0.70 0.98 7.93
N VAL A 137 1.88 0.38 7.99
CA VAL A 137 2.59 0.08 9.23
C VAL A 137 3.81 0.98 9.33
N PRO A 138 3.81 1.97 10.24
CA PRO A 138 5.00 2.75 10.54
C PRO A 138 5.99 1.88 11.33
N LEU A 139 7.25 1.88 10.95
CA LEU A 139 8.31 1.11 11.61
C LEU A 139 8.96 1.87 12.77
N GLY A 140 8.46 3.08 13.07
CA GLY A 140 8.92 3.94 14.18
C GLY A 140 10.15 4.78 13.84
N SER A 141 11.11 4.21 13.15
CA SER A 141 12.32 4.89 12.65
C SER A 141 12.78 4.21 11.36
N VAL A 142 13.72 4.83 10.65
CA VAL A 142 14.37 4.19 9.50
C VAL A 142 15.12 2.95 9.99
N ARG A 143 14.78 1.82 9.39
CA ARG A 143 15.37 0.50 9.68
C ARG A 143 16.18 0.04 8.48
N THR A 144 17.35 -0.52 8.73
CA THR A 144 18.29 -0.95 7.68
C THR A 144 18.51 -2.46 7.65
N GLU A 145 17.53 -3.22 8.10
CA GLU A 145 17.58 -4.68 8.12
C GLU A 145 17.38 -5.26 6.72
N LYS A 146 18.03 -6.40 6.48
CA LYS A 146 17.97 -7.13 5.22
C LYS A 146 16.80 -8.13 5.15
N TYR A 147 16.44 -8.72 6.28
CA TYR A 147 15.48 -9.82 6.35
C TYR A 147 14.21 -9.39 7.06
N TRP A 148 13.05 -9.61 6.41
CA TRP A 148 11.76 -9.22 6.93
C TRP A 148 10.80 -10.38 6.91
N ARG A 149 9.95 -10.46 7.91
CA ARG A 149 8.85 -11.42 8.00
C ARG A 149 7.57 -10.69 8.31
N ILE A 150 6.55 -10.96 7.53
CA ILE A 150 5.23 -10.39 7.69
C ILE A 150 4.28 -11.56 7.88
N THR A 151 3.64 -11.64 9.04
CA THR A 151 2.68 -12.69 9.35
C THR A 151 1.29 -12.10 9.40
N LEU A 152 0.41 -12.60 8.55
CA LEU A 152 -1.02 -12.32 8.57
C LEU A 152 -1.70 -13.42 9.38
N THR A 153 -2.53 -13.06 10.34
CA THR A 153 -3.31 -14.02 11.14
C THR A 153 -4.75 -13.56 11.23
N ASP A 154 -5.70 -14.43 10.93
CA ASP A 154 -7.12 -14.17 11.07
C ASP A 154 -7.87 -15.47 11.39
N VAL A 155 -8.34 -15.58 12.61
CA VAL A 155 -9.07 -16.78 13.08
C VAL A 155 -10.43 -16.95 12.40
N ALA A 156 -11.01 -15.88 11.88
CA ALA A 156 -12.27 -15.91 11.13
C ALA A 156 -12.07 -16.20 9.63
N GLY A 157 -10.82 -16.09 9.14
CA GLY A 157 -10.48 -16.27 7.74
C GLY A 157 -10.31 -17.74 7.38
N THR A 158 -10.75 -18.11 6.17
CA THR A 158 -10.51 -19.44 5.59
C THR A 158 -9.23 -19.52 4.79
N TYR A 159 -8.68 -18.40 4.37
CA TYR A 159 -7.42 -18.19 3.67
C TYR A 159 -6.95 -16.75 3.87
N GLN A 160 -5.68 -16.49 3.59
CA GLN A 160 -5.13 -15.14 3.65
C GLN A 160 -4.81 -14.64 2.23
N GLN A 161 -5.16 -13.40 1.94
CA GLN A 161 -4.91 -12.75 0.66
C GLN A 161 -4.20 -11.41 0.87
N CYS A 162 -3.28 -11.11 -0.05
CA CYS A 162 -2.62 -9.82 -0.12
C CYS A 162 -2.38 -9.46 -1.60
N GLY A 163 -2.81 -8.28 -2.02
CA GLY A 163 -2.70 -7.81 -3.41
C GLY A 163 -1.45 -6.99 -3.67
N GLY A 164 -0.75 -6.52 -2.63
CA GLY A 164 0.48 -5.76 -2.83
C GLY A 164 1.26 -5.53 -1.57
N LEU A 165 2.58 -5.49 -1.72
CA LEU A 165 3.55 -5.23 -0.67
C LEU A 165 4.44 -4.06 -1.09
N PHE A 166 4.52 -3.08 -0.24
CA PHE A 166 5.49 -2.01 -0.29
C PHE A 166 6.32 -2.03 1.00
N LEU A 167 7.62 -1.96 0.86
CA LEU A 167 8.57 -1.79 1.95
C LEU A 167 9.60 -0.76 1.50
N GLY A 168 9.68 0.38 2.17
CA GLY A 168 10.60 1.44 1.76
C GLY A 168 10.46 2.69 2.58
N LEU A 169 10.92 3.79 2.01
CA LEU A 169 10.92 5.09 2.66
C LEU A 169 9.62 5.85 2.39
N ALA A 170 9.32 6.76 3.30
CA ALA A 170 8.20 7.68 3.17
C ALA A 170 8.65 9.13 3.31
N PHE A 171 8.11 9.96 2.45
CA PHE A 171 8.17 11.41 2.60
C PHE A 171 6.90 11.90 3.28
N ARG A 172 7.05 12.68 4.34
CA ARG A 172 5.95 13.21 5.12
C ARG A 172 5.87 14.72 4.94
N LEU A 173 4.70 15.20 4.54
CA LEU A 173 4.41 16.62 4.55
C LEU A 173 4.03 17.06 5.97
N THR A 174 4.72 18.05 6.52
CA THR A 174 4.47 18.57 7.88
C THR A 174 3.07 19.17 8.01
N TYR A 175 2.67 19.96 7.04
CA TYR A 175 1.37 20.65 7.04
C TYR A 175 0.34 20.03 6.09
N GLY A 176 0.72 18.99 5.36
CA GLY A 176 -0.16 18.29 4.43
C GLY A 176 -0.25 18.95 3.05
N ILE A 177 -1.28 18.60 2.30
CA ILE A 177 -1.52 19.11 0.95
C ILE A 177 -2.54 20.25 1.05
N GLY A 178 -2.22 21.41 0.47
CA GLY A 178 -3.13 22.55 0.39
C GLY A 178 -4.33 22.29 -0.52
N TYR A 179 -5.38 23.07 -0.35
CA TYR A 179 -6.56 23.01 -1.21
C TYR A 179 -6.18 23.33 -2.66
N GLY A 180 -6.79 22.61 -3.60
CA GLY A 180 -6.60 22.82 -5.04
C GLY A 180 -5.48 22.00 -5.67
N TRP A 181 -5.04 20.91 -5.02
CA TRP A 181 -4.20 19.92 -5.67
C TRP A 181 -4.95 19.24 -6.83
N THR A 182 -4.24 18.88 -7.88
CA THR A 182 -4.79 18.16 -9.01
C THR A 182 -3.99 16.91 -9.33
N MET A 183 -4.69 15.87 -9.75
CA MET A 183 -4.10 14.63 -10.23
C MET A 183 -4.72 14.32 -11.61
N ARG A 184 -3.88 14.23 -12.64
CA ARG A 184 -4.33 13.88 -13.98
C ARG A 184 -3.46 12.78 -14.57
N ARG A 185 -4.09 11.90 -15.32
CA ARG A 185 -3.38 10.93 -16.15
C ARG A 185 -3.28 11.48 -17.56
N GLU A 186 -2.07 11.60 -18.07
CA GLU A 186 -1.81 12.05 -19.42
C GLU A 186 -1.48 10.84 -20.29
N SER A 187 -2.22 10.68 -21.38
CA SER A 187 -1.86 9.70 -22.41
C SER A 187 -0.67 10.24 -23.20
N ARG A 188 0.32 9.39 -23.42
CA ARG A 188 1.49 9.71 -24.28
C ARG A 188 1.41 8.97 -25.61
N THR A 189 0.28 8.33 -25.89
CA THR A 189 0.05 7.62 -27.15
C THR A 189 -0.09 8.63 -28.29
N PRO A 190 0.85 8.71 -29.24
CA PRO A 190 0.65 9.49 -30.45
C PRO A 190 -0.40 8.82 -31.32
N GLU A 191 -1.33 9.59 -31.85
CA GLU A 191 -2.32 9.15 -32.81
C GLU A 191 -2.07 9.87 -34.13
N GLU A 192 -1.89 9.12 -35.21
CA GLU A 192 -1.71 9.63 -36.55
C GLU A 192 -2.84 9.12 -37.44
N GLU A 193 -3.51 10.02 -38.15
CA GLU A 193 -4.52 9.68 -39.12
C GLU A 193 -3.91 9.60 -40.49
N ALA A 194 -4.02 8.45 -41.18
CA ALA A 194 -3.59 8.30 -42.55
C ALA A 194 -4.61 8.91 -43.51
N LEU A 195 -4.17 9.25 -44.72
CA LEU A 195 -4.98 9.82 -45.80
C LEU A 195 -6.26 9.01 -46.12
N GLY A 196 -6.35 7.76 -45.69
CA GLY A 196 -7.53 6.91 -45.86
C GLY A 196 -8.46 6.88 -44.63
N GLY A 197 -8.27 7.76 -43.65
CA GLY A 197 -9.08 7.82 -42.43
C GLY A 197 -8.77 6.72 -41.42
N GLN A 198 -7.70 5.95 -41.60
CA GLN A 198 -7.24 4.97 -40.62
C GLN A 198 -6.40 5.66 -39.55
N ILE A 199 -6.70 5.37 -38.29
CA ILE A 199 -5.97 5.92 -37.15
C ILE A 199 -4.93 4.88 -36.73
N TYR A 200 -3.67 5.29 -36.76
CA TYR A 200 -2.54 4.54 -36.23
C TYR A 200 -2.20 5.09 -34.84
N SER A 201 -2.21 4.23 -33.83
CA SER A 201 -1.78 4.59 -32.50
C SER A 201 -0.60 3.73 -32.08
N GLN A 202 0.43 4.36 -31.51
CA GLN A 202 1.51 3.66 -30.82
C GLN A 202 1.27 3.77 -29.32
N PRO A 203 0.71 2.72 -28.68
CA PRO A 203 0.44 2.77 -27.27
C PRO A 203 1.73 3.00 -26.49
N ARG A 204 1.74 4.04 -25.67
CA ARG A 204 2.83 4.35 -24.73
C ARG A 204 2.26 4.42 -23.33
N ASP A 205 3.07 4.08 -22.34
CA ASP A 205 2.66 4.22 -20.95
C ASP A 205 2.29 5.66 -20.65
N GLY A 206 1.09 5.85 -20.14
CA GLY A 206 0.63 7.14 -19.66
C GLY A 206 1.40 7.55 -18.42
N ARG A 207 1.62 8.87 -18.26
CA ARG A 207 2.20 9.41 -17.03
C ARG A 207 1.12 9.96 -16.11
N LEU A 208 1.36 9.82 -14.82
CA LEU A 208 0.58 10.47 -13.78
C LEU A 208 1.24 11.82 -13.50
N LEU A 209 0.47 12.90 -13.70
CA LEU A 209 0.88 14.25 -13.30
C LEU A 209 0.16 14.58 -12.00
N LEU A 210 0.94 14.92 -11.01
CA LEU A 210 0.46 15.32 -9.70
C LEU A 210 0.91 16.74 -9.43
N ASP A 211 -0.02 17.67 -9.42
CA ASP A 211 0.22 19.07 -9.06
C ASP A 211 -0.17 19.24 -7.59
N LEU A 212 0.84 19.35 -6.74
CA LEU A 212 0.68 19.44 -5.29
C LEU A 212 0.91 20.88 -4.85
N ARG A 213 -0.06 21.42 -4.16
CA ARG A 213 0.12 22.65 -3.37
C ARG A 213 0.50 22.24 -1.95
N ALA A 214 1.78 21.99 -1.73
CA ALA A 214 2.28 21.69 -0.39
C ALA A 214 2.31 22.96 0.44
N LEU A 215 1.74 22.88 1.64
CA LEU A 215 1.86 23.91 2.66
C LEU A 215 3.08 23.60 3.52
N GLU A 216 4.28 23.83 2.96
CA GLU A 216 5.53 23.54 3.64
C GLU A 216 6.35 24.80 3.88
N ASP A 217 7.14 24.80 4.94
CA ASP A 217 8.14 25.83 5.17
C ASP A 217 9.27 25.69 4.13
N ALA A 218 9.75 26.82 3.60
CA ALA A 218 10.78 26.86 2.59
C ALA A 218 12.07 26.11 3.01
N ALA A 219 12.42 26.14 4.29
CA ALA A 219 13.56 25.41 4.82
C ALA A 219 13.38 23.89 4.72
N HIS A 220 12.21 23.38 5.05
CA HIS A 220 11.88 21.96 4.98
C HIS A 220 11.84 21.46 3.53
N LEU A 221 11.29 22.26 2.62
CA LEU A 221 11.30 21.94 1.18
C LEU A 221 12.70 21.80 0.61
N THR A 222 13.63 22.65 1.03
CA THR A 222 15.01 22.67 0.52
C THR A 222 15.72 21.36 0.86
N ASP A 223 15.52 20.81 2.06
CA ASP A 223 16.13 19.57 2.50
C ASP A 223 15.48 18.33 1.88
N GLN A 224 14.20 18.40 1.56
CA GLN A 224 13.42 17.24 1.10
C GLN A 224 13.24 17.18 -0.42
N LEU A 225 13.45 18.28 -1.15
CA LEU A 225 13.34 18.32 -2.60
C LEU A 225 14.23 17.31 -3.33
N PRO A 226 15.50 17.05 -2.92
CA PRO A 226 16.33 16.04 -3.54
C PRO A 226 15.72 14.65 -3.44
N VAL A 227 15.17 14.30 -2.27
CA VAL A 227 14.53 13.01 -2.00
C VAL A 227 13.27 12.83 -2.83
N LEU A 228 12.45 13.86 -2.95
CA LEU A 228 11.26 13.85 -3.83
C LEU A 228 11.64 13.73 -5.30
N ARG A 229 12.70 14.37 -5.74
CA ARG A 229 13.16 14.31 -7.12
C ARG A 229 13.67 12.92 -7.51
N GLU A 230 14.37 12.26 -6.60
CA GLU A 230 14.85 10.89 -6.79
C GLU A 230 13.67 9.89 -6.81
N ALA A 231 12.63 10.14 -6.00
CA ALA A 231 11.43 9.30 -5.93
C ALA A 231 10.52 9.39 -7.17
N LEU A 232 10.68 10.44 -7.99
CA LEU A 232 9.85 10.70 -9.17
C LEU A 232 10.53 10.32 -10.49
N GLN A 233 11.78 9.90 -10.47
CA GLN A 233 12.52 9.34 -11.61
C GLN A 233 12.31 7.83 -11.71
#